data_04a0c0e799b79969cff726543c24af30
#
_entry.id   04a0c0e799b79969cff726543c24af30
#
_cell.length_a   1.000
_cell.length_b   1.000
_cell.length_c   1.000
_cell.angle_alpha   90.00
_cell.angle_beta   90.00
_cell.angle_gamma   90.00
#
_symmetry.space_group_name_H-M   'P 1'
#
loop_
_entity.id
_entity.type
_entity.pdbx_description
1 polymer ?
#
loop_
_entity_poly.entity_id
_entity_poly.type
_entity_poly.pdbx_seq_one_letter_code
_entity_poly.pdbx_strand_id
1 'polypeptide(L)'
;MSHIRFNPVSERKHVNRFTEDGENIIKWLGMAKPYLSILMGPAGCGKTQAVEEYIRRNNLTAEHVACHPGLEANDITGGYTPEVGPESQPLIGWLDGPYTRAAKEGRVMLLDEITRLNQQHVGKLMSSLDETRLLTNPESGEPTIKIHKDFHVIATANPPATGYNTVNLDEALKSRAMIYKFIDKPLCDERATLMDILGGDQAYVDAFMKWAEDLRSDASTAISTRDLCYLAKMVGRGFTAMEAIDLNYKDKVSDDKKGVVLTGASAHFEN
;
A
#
# COMPACT_ATOMS: atom_id res chain seq x y z
N MET A 1 16.39 13.44 11.37
CA MET A 1 15.24 12.94 10.58
C MET A 1 14.47 11.96 11.46
N SER A 2 13.20 12.21 11.71
CA SER A 2 12.38 11.34 12.56
C SER A 2 12.15 10.01 11.84
N HIS A 3 12.78 8.94 12.33
CA HIS A 3 12.46 7.60 11.88
C HIS A 3 11.00 7.31 12.22
N ILE A 4 10.14 7.28 11.20
CA ILE A 4 8.76 6.86 11.36
C ILE A 4 8.82 5.35 11.63
N ARG A 5 8.90 4.98 12.92
CA ARG A 5 8.61 3.61 13.32
C ARG A 5 7.13 3.40 13.08
N PHE A 6 6.81 2.65 12.06
CA PHE A 6 5.44 2.21 11.84
C PHE A 6 5.06 1.33 13.03
N ASN A 7 4.24 1.88 13.92
CA ASN A 7 3.59 1.09 14.96
C ASN A 7 2.25 0.64 14.40
N PRO A 8 2.11 -0.62 13.94
CA PRO A 8 0.91 -1.06 13.23
C PRO A 8 -0.33 -1.15 14.14
N VAL A 9 -0.18 -0.91 15.43
CA VAL A 9 -1.24 -1.20 16.42
C VAL A 9 -1.98 0.03 16.91
N SER A 10 -1.54 1.27 16.60
CA SER A 10 -2.19 2.45 17.14
C SER A 10 -3.28 3.03 16.23
N GLU A 11 -4.52 2.88 16.63
CA GLU A 11 -5.67 3.80 16.44
C GLU A 11 -6.37 3.91 15.08
N ARG A 12 -6.02 3.17 14.03
CA ARG A 12 -6.94 3.04 12.91
C ARG A 12 -8.03 2.03 13.31
N LYS A 13 -9.31 2.44 13.31
CA LYS A 13 -10.42 1.48 13.27
C LYS A 13 -10.18 0.63 12.03
N HIS A 14 -9.64 -0.56 12.22
CA HIS A 14 -9.39 -1.49 11.14
C HIS A 14 -10.73 -1.84 10.50
N VAL A 15 -10.77 -1.79 9.19
CA VAL A 15 -11.85 -2.42 8.44
C VAL A 15 -11.70 -3.91 8.67
N ASN A 16 -12.45 -4.44 9.62
CA ASN A 16 -12.34 -5.83 10.07
C ASN A 16 -12.99 -6.84 9.12
N ARG A 17 -13.42 -6.40 7.93
CA ARG A 17 -14.13 -7.24 6.98
C ARG A 17 -13.48 -7.18 5.62
N PHE A 18 -12.97 -8.31 5.21
CA PHE A 18 -12.43 -8.52 3.88
C PHE A 18 -13.40 -9.37 3.07
N THR A 19 -13.37 -9.21 1.75
CA THR A 19 -14.01 -10.14 0.82
C THR A 19 -13.32 -11.50 0.88
N GLU A 20 -13.91 -12.53 0.29
CA GLU A 20 -13.27 -13.85 0.18
C GLU A 20 -11.89 -13.75 -0.51
N ASP A 21 -11.77 -12.92 -1.55
CA ASP A 21 -10.49 -12.66 -2.21
C ASP A 21 -9.48 -12.00 -1.26
N GLY A 22 -9.92 -11.05 -0.43
CA GLY A 22 -9.09 -10.42 0.59
C GLY A 22 -8.60 -11.41 1.64
N GLU A 23 -9.47 -12.27 2.14
CA GLU A 23 -9.10 -13.34 3.09
C GLU A 23 -8.11 -14.34 2.48
N ASN A 24 -8.32 -14.73 1.23
CA ASN A 24 -7.40 -15.60 0.50
C ASN A 24 -6.02 -14.97 0.36
N ILE A 25 -5.94 -13.68 0.02
CA ILE A 25 -4.66 -12.96 -0.06
C ILE A 25 -3.95 -12.96 1.28
N ILE A 26 -4.64 -12.61 2.37
CA ILE A 26 -4.06 -12.61 3.72
C ILE A 26 -3.51 -13.99 4.07
N LYS A 27 -4.23 -15.05 3.75
CA LYS A 27 -3.78 -16.45 3.95
C LYS A 27 -2.54 -16.77 3.10
N TRP A 28 -2.55 -16.41 1.81
CA TRP A 28 -1.42 -16.71 0.90
C TRP A 28 -0.15 -15.98 1.29
N LEU A 29 -0.22 -14.75 1.78
CA LEU A 29 0.94 -14.02 2.28
C LEU A 29 1.63 -14.80 3.41
N GLY A 30 0.88 -15.47 4.27
CA GLY A 30 1.44 -16.32 5.31
C GLY A 30 2.13 -17.58 4.78
N MET A 31 1.65 -18.12 3.65
CA MET A 31 2.23 -19.30 3.01
C MET A 31 3.48 -18.98 2.18
N ALA A 32 3.63 -17.72 1.73
CA ALA A 32 4.74 -17.30 0.88
C ALA A 32 6.03 -16.96 1.65
N LYS A 33 6.05 -17.10 2.98
CA LYS A 33 7.29 -16.90 3.75
C LYS A 33 8.35 -17.94 3.36
N PRO A 34 9.59 -17.55 3.26
CA PRO A 34 10.24 -16.25 3.46
C PRO A 34 10.56 -15.51 2.14
N TYR A 35 9.73 -15.57 1.16
CA TYR A 35 9.97 -15.09 -0.20
C TYR A 35 9.31 -13.74 -0.47
N LEU A 36 9.45 -13.27 -1.73
CA LEU A 36 8.82 -12.07 -2.22
C LEU A 36 7.34 -12.34 -2.59
N SER A 37 6.47 -11.44 -2.17
CA SER A 37 5.07 -11.38 -2.62
C SER A 37 4.79 -10.02 -3.27
N ILE A 38 4.12 -10.01 -4.42
CA ILE A 38 3.76 -8.79 -5.13
C ILE A 38 2.25 -8.75 -5.34
N LEU A 39 1.62 -7.70 -4.81
CA LEU A 39 0.20 -7.40 -5.00
C LEU A 39 0.07 -6.22 -5.95
N MET A 40 -0.39 -6.47 -7.18
CA MET A 40 -0.62 -5.45 -8.18
C MET A 40 -2.13 -5.17 -8.33
N GLY A 41 -2.52 -3.94 -8.54
CA GLY A 41 -3.92 -3.57 -8.75
C GLY A 41 -4.15 -2.06 -8.67
N PRO A 42 -5.36 -1.57 -8.97
CA PRO A 42 -5.66 -0.15 -8.95
C PRO A 42 -5.46 0.47 -7.56
N ALA A 43 -5.28 1.79 -7.52
CA ALA A 43 -5.20 2.52 -6.27
C ALA A 43 -6.49 2.36 -5.45
N GLY A 44 -6.36 2.20 -4.14
CA GLY A 44 -7.50 2.14 -3.24
C GLY A 44 -8.27 0.81 -3.18
N CYS A 45 -7.84 -0.25 -3.89
CA CYS A 45 -8.49 -1.58 -3.82
C CYS A 45 -8.18 -2.39 -2.54
N GLY A 46 -7.38 -1.84 -1.62
CA GLY A 46 -7.13 -2.47 -0.30
C GLY A 46 -5.85 -3.29 -0.18
N LYS A 47 -4.91 -3.21 -1.14
CA LYS A 47 -3.64 -3.97 -1.11
C LYS A 47 -2.87 -3.79 0.20
N THR A 48 -2.53 -2.55 0.52
CA THR A 48 -1.77 -2.21 1.73
C THR A 48 -2.53 -2.60 3.00
N GLN A 49 -3.87 -2.45 3.01
CA GLN A 49 -4.71 -2.87 4.14
C GLN A 49 -4.68 -4.39 4.35
N ALA A 50 -4.69 -5.18 3.27
CA ALA A 50 -4.57 -6.64 3.37
C ALA A 50 -3.22 -7.06 3.95
N VAL A 51 -2.12 -6.36 3.58
CA VAL A 51 -0.79 -6.61 4.15
C VAL A 51 -0.73 -6.21 5.63
N GLU A 52 -1.26 -5.03 5.99
CA GLU A 52 -1.35 -4.58 7.38
C GLU A 52 -2.14 -5.59 8.25
N GLU A 53 -3.26 -6.09 7.73
CA GLU A 53 -4.07 -7.09 8.42
C GLU A 53 -3.35 -8.44 8.54
N TYR A 54 -2.61 -8.87 7.51
CA TYR A 54 -1.74 -10.05 7.59
C TYR A 54 -0.71 -9.92 8.71
N ILE A 55 -0.01 -8.78 8.79
CA ILE A 55 0.98 -8.49 9.83
C ILE A 55 0.32 -8.53 11.21
N ARG A 56 -0.83 -7.88 11.36
CA ARG A 56 -1.59 -7.82 12.62
C ARG A 56 -2.07 -9.19 13.10
N ARG A 57 -2.70 -9.98 12.21
CA ARG A 57 -3.24 -11.32 12.56
C ARG A 57 -2.17 -12.29 13.00
N ASN A 58 -0.97 -12.15 12.45
CA ASN A 58 0.15 -13.03 12.75
C ASN A 58 1.11 -12.45 13.81
N ASN A 59 0.77 -11.31 14.41
CA ASN A 59 1.60 -10.59 15.41
C ASN A 59 3.05 -10.42 14.95
N LEU A 60 3.22 -10.02 13.67
CA LEU A 60 4.53 -9.84 13.06
C LEU A 60 5.03 -8.41 13.27
N THR A 61 6.35 -8.25 13.34
CA THR A 61 7.00 -6.95 13.23
C THR A 61 7.28 -6.64 11.76
N ALA A 62 7.15 -5.37 11.38
CA ALA A 62 7.35 -4.94 10.01
C ALA A 62 8.11 -3.60 9.94
N GLU A 63 8.85 -3.44 8.85
CA GLU A 63 9.34 -2.15 8.37
C GLU A 63 8.51 -1.78 7.14
N HIS A 64 8.20 -0.49 6.97
CA HIS A 64 7.40 0.01 5.86
C HIS A 64 8.12 1.15 5.17
N VAL A 65 8.23 1.05 3.85
CA VAL A 65 8.78 2.09 2.97
C VAL A 65 7.76 2.41 1.89
N ALA A 66 7.31 3.66 1.85
CA ALA A 66 6.53 4.19 0.74
C ALA A 66 7.51 4.59 -0.39
N CYS A 67 7.48 3.85 -1.48
CA CYS A 67 8.38 4.08 -2.60
C CYS A 67 7.97 5.33 -3.40
N HIS A 68 8.96 6.16 -3.74
CA HIS A 68 8.78 7.35 -4.58
C HIS A 68 10.02 7.60 -5.44
N PRO A 69 9.94 8.40 -6.51
CA PRO A 69 11.06 8.58 -7.46
C PRO A 69 12.34 9.16 -6.85
N GLY A 70 12.23 9.94 -5.78
CA GLY A 70 13.38 10.53 -5.08
C GLY A 70 13.95 9.66 -3.96
N LEU A 71 13.46 8.43 -3.78
CA LEU A 71 13.98 7.51 -2.77
C LEU A 71 15.24 6.82 -3.32
N GLU A 72 16.33 6.95 -2.59
CA GLU A 72 17.60 6.32 -2.97
C GLU A 72 17.76 4.95 -2.31
N ALA A 73 18.65 4.13 -2.86
CA ALA A 73 18.92 2.80 -2.31
C ALA A 73 19.44 2.87 -0.87
N ASN A 74 20.22 3.89 -0.54
CA ASN A 74 20.79 4.09 0.79
C ASN A 74 19.74 4.47 1.83
N ASP A 75 18.65 5.12 1.43
CA ASP A 75 17.50 5.38 2.34
C ASP A 75 16.84 4.06 2.77
N ILE A 76 16.91 3.04 1.91
CA ILE A 76 16.30 1.73 2.13
C ILE A 76 17.27 0.78 2.83
N THR A 77 18.53 0.71 2.35
CA THR A 77 19.52 -0.26 2.84
C THR A 77 20.37 0.28 3.97
N GLY A 78 20.55 1.58 4.08
CA GLY A 78 21.34 2.25 5.11
C GLY A 78 22.45 3.11 4.52
N GLY A 79 23.02 3.95 5.35
CA GLY A 79 24.04 4.91 4.95
C GLY A 79 24.85 5.42 6.13
N TYR A 80 25.89 6.17 5.82
CA TYR A 80 26.70 6.84 6.81
C TYR A 80 25.98 8.04 7.38
N THR A 81 25.99 8.14 8.72
CA THR A 81 25.41 9.26 9.45
C THR A 81 26.42 9.86 10.41
N PRO A 82 26.40 11.20 10.60
CA PRO A 82 27.18 11.82 11.66
C PRO A 82 26.73 11.30 13.02
N GLU A 83 27.70 10.88 13.83
CA GLU A 83 27.49 10.47 15.21
C GLU A 83 28.33 11.34 16.15
N VAL A 84 27.92 11.46 17.39
CA VAL A 84 28.72 12.11 18.44
C VAL A 84 29.43 11.02 19.22
N GLY A 85 30.74 10.96 19.06
CA GLY A 85 31.58 10.03 19.80
C GLY A 85 31.86 10.47 21.22
N PRO A 86 32.64 9.67 21.98
CA PRO A 86 33.14 10.06 23.28
C PRO A 86 33.85 11.42 23.22
N GLU A 87 33.67 12.25 24.25
CA GLU A 87 34.24 13.61 24.34
C GLU A 87 33.72 14.60 23.25
N SER A 88 32.48 14.36 22.71
CA SER A 88 31.86 15.22 21.72
C SER A 88 32.61 15.31 20.38
N GLN A 89 33.44 14.34 20.07
CA GLN A 89 34.12 14.28 18.75
C GLN A 89 33.12 13.85 17.66
N PRO A 90 33.14 14.51 16.47
CA PRO A 90 32.32 14.08 15.35
C PRO A 90 32.85 12.74 14.83
N LEU A 91 32.00 11.74 14.79
CA LEU A 91 32.24 10.44 14.18
C LEU A 91 31.28 10.25 13.01
N ILE A 92 31.65 9.36 12.10
CA ILE A 92 30.76 8.90 11.04
C ILE A 92 30.52 7.42 11.29
N GLY A 93 29.27 7.08 11.59
CA GLY A 93 28.80 5.72 11.82
C GLY A 93 27.92 5.22 10.67
N TRP A 94 27.87 3.91 10.51
CA TRP A 94 26.92 3.28 9.62
C TRP A 94 25.59 3.04 10.33
N LEU A 95 24.47 3.49 9.71
CA LEU A 95 23.12 3.22 10.19
C LEU A 95 22.40 2.31 9.20
N ASP A 96 21.98 1.13 9.67
CA ASP A 96 21.18 0.22 8.86
C ASP A 96 19.83 0.85 8.49
N GLY A 97 19.49 0.82 7.21
CA GLY A 97 18.18 1.23 6.72
C GLY A 97 17.08 0.23 7.08
N PRO A 98 15.80 0.56 6.81
CA PRO A 98 14.67 -0.29 7.17
C PRO A 98 14.74 -1.69 6.55
N TYR A 99 15.21 -1.79 5.32
CA TYR A 99 15.35 -3.08 4.64
C TYR A 99 16.41 -3.96 5.32
N THR A 100 17.57 -3.39 5.62
CA THR A 100 18.67 -4.11 6.27
C THR A 100 18.28 -4.56 7.68
N ARG A 101 17.62 -3.71 8.46
CA ARG A 101 17.07 -4.11 9.77
C ARG A 101 16.07 -5.25 9.65
N ALA A 102 15.10 -5.12 8.73
CA ALA A 102 14.12 -6.18 8.51
C ALA A 102 14.79 -7.50 8.10
N ALA A 103 15.78 -7.43 7.20
CA ALA A 103 16.52 -8.59 6.73
C ALA A 103 17.32 -9.30 7.85
N LYS A 104 17.97 -8.53 8.73
CA LYS A 104 18.73 -9.06 9.89
C LYS A 104 17.83 -9.67 10.94
N GLU A 105 16.70 -9.03 11.24
CA GLU A 105 15.84 -9.37 12.37
C GLU A 105 14.66 -10.29 12.00
N GLY A 106 14.49 -10.65 10.72
CA GLY A 106 13.40 -11.51 10.26
C GLY A 106 12.03 -10.85 10.26
N ARG A 107 11.99 -9.53 10.08
CA ARG A 107 10.75 -8.76 10.01
C ARG A 107 10.14 -8.84 8.61
N VAL A 108 8.87 -8.46 8.49
CA VAL A 108 8.24 -8.20 7.19
C VAL A 108 8.74 -6.85 6.68
N MET A 109 9.18 -6.83 5.41
CA MET A 109 9.49 -5.59 4.69
C MET A 109 8.35 -5.27 3.74
N LEU A 110 7.59 -4.22 4.00
CA LEU A 110 6.56 -3.70 3.11
C LEU A 110 7.12 -2.58 2.24
N LEU A 111 7.20 -2.83 0.93
CA LEU A 111 7.54 -1.84 -0.09
C LEU A 111 6.24 -1.38 -0.78
N ASP A 112 5.70 -0.25 -0.35
CA ASP A 112 4.44 0.27 -0.90
C ASP A 112 4.71 1.09 -2.17
N GLU A 113 3.94 0.84 -3.22
CA GLU A 113 4.08 1.45 -4.56
C GLU A 113 5.47 1.23 -5.20
N ILE A 114 5.99 0.00 -5.18
CA ILE A 114 7.35 -0.34 -5.66
C ILE A 114 7.61 0.11 -7.12
N THR A 115 6.58 0.21 -7.94
CA THR A 115 6.66 0.71 -9.33
C THR A 115 7.06 2.19 -9.44
N ARG A 116 7.09 2.92 -8.33
CA ARG A 116 7.57 4.31 -8.26
C ARG A 116 9.06 4.41 -7.90
N LEU A 117 9.66 3.31 -7.48
CA LEU A 117 11.10 3.26 -7.18
C LEU A 117 11.90 3.15 -8.48
N ASN A 118 13.03 3.85 -8.55
CA ASN A 118 13.94 3.71 -9.68
C ASN A 118 14.45 2.26 -9.78
N GLN A 119 14.40 1.67 -10.97
CA GLN A 119 14.81 0.28 -11.21
C GLN A 119 16.26 -0.01 -10.79
N GLN A 120 17.17 0.96 -10.90
CA GLN A 120 18.55 0.83 -10.43
C GLN A 120 18.62 0.55 -8.91
N HIS A 121 17.71 1.12 -8.13
CA HIS A 121 17.64 0.90 -6.69
C HIS A 121 17.00 -0.44 -6.35
N VAL A 122 16.02 -0.89 -7.15
CA VAL A 122 15.45 -2.24 -7.04
C VAL A 122 16.52 -3.31 -7.26
N GLY A 123 17.44 -3.09 -8.22
CA GLY A 123 18.54 -3.99 -8.52
C GLY A 123 19.43 -4.32 -7.32
N LYS A 124 19.68 -3.35 -6.42
CA LYS A 124 20.44 -3.58 -5.17
C LYS A 124 19.74 -4.55 -4.20
N LEU A 125 18.43 -4.68 -4.28
CA LEU A 125 17.65 -5.58 -3.40
C LEU A 125 17.58 -7.00 -3.95
N MET A 126 17.87 -7.21 -5.24
CA MET A 126 17.67 -8.47 -5.96
C MET A 126 18.43 -9.65 -5.34
N SER A 127 19.67 -9.43 -4.88
CA SER A 127 20.49 -10.48 -4.28
C SER A 127 19.87 -11.06 -3.01
N SER A 128 19.09 -10.26 -2.29
CA SER A 128 18.39 -10.68 -1.08
C SER A 128 17.14 -11.51 -1.35
N LEU A 129 16.62 -11.46 -2.57
CA LEU A 129 15.40 -12.15 -3.01
C LEU A 129 15.71 -13.48 -3.70
N ASP A 130 16.99 -13.82 -3.86
CA ASP A 130 17.44 -15.06 -4.44
C ASP A 130 17.57 -16.18 -3.38
N GLU A 131 17.78 -17.40 -3.84
CA GLU A 131 18.01 -18.56 -2.98
C GLU A 131 19.25 -18.43 -2.09
N THR A 132 20.23 -17.60 -2.51
CA THR A 132 21.43 -17.32 -1.72
C THR A 132 21.14 -16.63 -0.41
N ARG A 133 20.04 -15.89 -0.32
CA ARG A 133 19.62 -15.18 0.90
C ARG A 133 20.72 -14.30 1.48
N LEU A 134 21.38 -13.54 0.61
CA LEU A 134 22.45 -12.61 0.97
C LEU A 134 22.09 -11.19 0.50
N LEU A 135 22.18 -10.23 1.38
CA LEU A 135 22.11 -8.82 1.03
C LEU A 135 23.54 -8.27 0.94
N THR A 136 23.90 -7.81 -0.24
CA THR A 136 25.22 -7.22 -0.47
C THR A 136 25.13 -5.71 -0.35
N ASN A 137 25.88 -5.14 0.58
CA ASN A 137 26.01 -3.70 0.77
C ASN A 137 27.48 -3.33 1.00
N PRO A 138 28.26 -3.13 -0.09
CA PRO A 138 29.70 -2.91 0.00
C PRO A 138 30.12 -1.69 0.82
N GLU A 139 29.24 -0.72 0.97
CA GLU A 139 29.50 0.52 1.71
C GLU A 139 29.32 0.35 3.22
N SER A 140 28.67 -0.72 3.68
CA SER A 140 28.46 -0.98 5.11
C SER A 140 29.69 -1.58 5.78
N GLY A 141 29.74 -1.49 7.11
CA GLY A 141 30.75 -2.21 7.91
C GLY A 141 30.61 -3.73 7.83
N GLU A 142 29.51 -4.24 7.28
CA GLU A 142 29.20 -5.65 7.03
C GLU A 142 28.78 -5.81 5.58
N PRO A 143 29.75 -5.95 4.63
CA PRO A 143 29.48 -5.92 3.19
C PRO A 143 28.53 -7.00 2.69
N THR A 144 28.42 -8.12 3.43
CA THR A 144 27.51 -9.24 3.10
C THR A 144 26.75 -9.65 4.34
N ILE A 145 25.44 -9.46 4.28
CA ILE A 145 24.51 -9.74 5.39
C ILE A 145 23.73 -10.99 5.04
N LYS A 146 23.80 -11.99 5.92
CA LYS A 146 22.96 -13.19 5.83
C LYS A 146 21.55 -12.85 6.28
N ILE A 147 20.59 -13.09 5.40
CA ILE A 147 19.19 -12.77 5.65
C ILE A 147 18.57 -13.78 6.60
N HIS A 148 17.86 -13.29 7.59
CA HIS A 148 17.10 -14.10 8.53
C HIS A 148 16.06 -14.98 7.81
N LYS A 149 15.89 -16.22 8.27
CA LYS A 149 14.97 -17.18 7.65
C LYS A 149 13.52 -16.72 7.53
N ASP A 150 13.06 -15.90 8.47
CA ASP A 150 11.68 -15.40 8.53
C ASP A 150 11.49 -14.06 7.79
N PHE A 151 12.55 -13.50 7.22
CA PHE A 151 12.44 -12.26 6.43
C PHE A 151 11.56 -12.48 5.21
N HIS A 152 10.53 -11.65 5.08
CA HIS A 152 9.56 -11.69 4.00
C HIS A 152 9.37 -10.30 3.41
N VAL A 153 9.53 -10.16 2.10
CA VAL A 153 9.28 -8.91 1.37
C VAL A 153 7.90 -8.97 0.74
N ILE A 154 7.09 -7.97 1.03
CA ILE A 154 5.79 -7.79 0.40
C ILE A 154 5.82 -6.44 -0.31
N ALA A 155 5.59 -6.45 -1.62
CA ALA A 155 5.52 -5.24 -2.43
C ALA A 155 4.10 -5.01 -2.93
N THR A 156 3.64 -3.76 -2.88
CA THR A 156 2.43 -3.34 -3.59
C THR A 156 2.81 -2.58 -4.84
N ALA A 157 2.00 -2.67 -5.88
CA ALA A 157 2.20 -2.00 -7.15
C ALA A 157 0.87 -1.54 -7.73
N ASN A 158 0.90 -0.40 -8.43
CA ASN A 158 -0.21 0.02 -9.27
C ASN A 158 0.14 -0.31 -10.72
N PRO A 159 -0.84 -0.77 -11.55
CA PRO A 159 -0.60 -0.97 -12.96
C PRO A 159 -0.26 0.36 -13.64
N PRO A 160 0.52 0.36 -14.73
CA PRO A 160 0.75 1.55 -15.52
C PRO A 160 -0.59 2.08 -16.02
N ALA A 161 -0.95 3.30 -15.62
CA ALA A 161 -2.11 4.00 -16.14
C ALA A 161 -1.64 5.28 -16.83
N THR A 162 -2.35 5.69 -17.89
CA THR A 162 -2.12 6.97 -18.56
C THR A 162 -2.23 8.11 -17.55
N GLY A 163 -1.13 8.82 -17.32
CA GLY A 163 -1.06 9.95 -16.37
C GLY A 163 -0.31 9.71 -15.07
N TYR A 164 0.12 8.47 -14.79
CA TYR A 164 0.99 8.19 -13.64
C TYR A 164 2.40 7.80 -14.13
N ASN A 165 3.44 8.38 -13.50
CA ASN A 165 4.83 7.98 -13.72
C ASN A 165 5.10 6.61 -13.03
N THR A 166 4.40 5.57 -13.45
CA THR A 166 4.63 4.21 -12.99
C THR A 166 5.45 3.47 -14.05
N VAL A 167 6.58 2.95 -13.65
CA VAL A 167 7.41 2.08 -14.50
C VAL A 167 6.82 0.67 -14.49
N ASN A 168 6.90 -0.03 -15.62
CA ASN A 168 6.58 -1.45 -15.64
C ASN A 168 7.45 -2.19 -14.63
N LEU A 169 6.83 -3.08 -13.86
CA LEU A 169 7.57 -3.92 -12.93
C LEU A 169 8.57 -4.78 -13.72
N ASP A 170 9.82 -4.80 -13.27
CA ASP A 170 10.89 -5.59 -13.88
C ASP A 170 10.52 -7.08 -13.89
N GLU A 171 10.69 -7.73 -15.03
CA GLU A 171 10.44 -9.18 -15.18
C GLU A 171 11.31 -10.01 -14.25
N ALA A 172 12.55 -9.56 -13.98
CA ALA A 172 13.43 -10.22 -13.02
C ALA A 172 12.87 -10.17 -11.59
N LEU A 173 12.16 -9.11 -11.22
CA LEU A 173 11.49 -9.02 -9.92
C LEU A 173 10.24 -9.91 -9.88
N LYS A 174 9.46 -9.94 -10.97
CA LYS A 174 8.28 -10.81 -11.07
C LYS A 174 8.66 -12.29 -10.98
N SER A 175 9.75 -12.71 -11.64
CA SER A 175 10.21 -14.10 -11.63
C SER A 175 10.67 -14.58 -10.26
N ARG A 176 11.06 -13.68 -9.36
CA ARG A 176 11.46 -13.99 -7.98
C ARG A 176 10.28 -13.99 -7.00
N ALA A 177 9.11 -13.51 -7.44
CA ALA A 177 7.93 -13.49 -6.58
C ALA A 177 7.31 -14.89 -6.48
N MET A 178 7.18 -15.41 -5.27
CA MET A 178 6.40 -16.61 -5.01
C MET A 178 4.92 -16.35 -5.20
N ILE A 179 4.45 -15.15 -4.84
CA ILE A 179 3.11 -14.66 -5.13
C ILE A 179 3.21 -13.42 -6.01
N TYR A 180 2.62 -13.49 -7.20
CA TYR A 180 2.33 -12.34 -8.05
C TYR A 180 0.84 -12.35 -8.34
N LYS A 181 0.09 -11.45 -7.70
CA LYS A 181 -1.36 -11.41 -7.83
C LYS A 181 -1.83 -10.07 -8.35
N PHE A 182 -2.54 -10.09 -9.47
CA PHE A 182 -3.29 -8.95 -9.95
C PHE A 182 -4.66 -8.90 -9.26
N ILE A 183 -5.00 -7.74 -8.71
CA ILE A 183 -6.21 -7.46 -7.95
C ILE A 183 -7.06 -6.52 -8.80
N ASP A 184 -8.17 -6.99 -9.29
CA ASP A 184 -9.12 -6.26 -10.14
C ASP A 184 -10.35 -5.76 -9.37
N LYS A 185 -10.59 -6.32 -8.17
CA LYS A 185 -11.74 -6.01 -7.33
C LYS A 185 -11.31 -5.51 -5.96
N PRO A 186 -12.17 -4.77 -5.24
CA PRO A 186 -11.92 -4.40 -3.85
C PRO A 186 -11.68 -5.62 -2.96
N LEU A 187 -10.62 -5.59 -2.16
CA LEU A 187 -10.31 -6.63 -1.17
C LEU A 187 -11.10 -6.47 0.12
N CYS A 188 -11.57 -5.25 0.41
CA CYS A 188 -12.39 -4.94 1.58
C CYS A 188 -13.88 -5.07 1.22
N ASP A 189 -14.68 -5.53 2.17
CA ASP A 189 -16.13 -5.50 2.07
C ASP A 189 -16.61 -4.04 2.17
N GLU A 190 -16.85 -3.43 1.00
CA GLU A 190 -17.25 -2.03 0.90
C GLU A 190 -18.59 -1.78 1.57
N ARG A 191 -19.58 -2.68 1.36
CA ARG A 191 -20.90 -2.54 1.96
C ARG A 191 -20.83 -2.54 3.46
N ALA A 192 -20.14 -3.50 4.06
CA ALA A 192 -19.96 -3.58 5.49
C ALA A 192 -19.21 -2.36 6.04
N THR A 193 -18.20 -1.86 5.29
CA THR A 193 -17.45 -0.66 5.66
C THR A 193 -18.34 0.59 5.64
N LEU A 194 -19.18 0.75 4.62
CA LEU A 194 -20.12 1.86 4.52
C LEU A 194 -21.19 1.81 5.61
N MET A 195 -21.70 0.61 5.94
CA MET A 195 -22.65 0.41 7.05
C MET A 195 -22.07 0.92 8.38
N ASP A 196 -20.80 0.60 8.66
CA ASP A 196 -20.13 1.08 9.88
C ASP A 196 -19.92 2.61 9.88
N ILE A 197 -19.57 3.19 8.71
CA ILE A 197 -19.34 4.64 8.57
C ILE A 197 -20.64 5.43 8.68
N LEU A 198 -21.71 4.94 8.07
CA LEU A 198 -23.01 5.63 7.96
C LEU A 198 -23.98 5.25 9.10
N GLY A 199 -23.48 4.60 10.17
CA GLY A 199 -24.27 4.29 11.36
C GLY A 199 -25.44 3.31 11.12
N GLY A 200 -25.33 2.46 10.10
CA GLY A 200 -26.32 1.44 9.79
C GLY A 200 -27.45 1.89 8.84
N ASP A 201 -27.33 3.06 8.23
CA ASP A 201 -28.32 3.55 7.26
C ASP A 201 -28.25 2.73 5.94
N GLN A 202 -29.11 1.71 5.86
CA GLN A 202 -29.16 0.79 4.73
C GLN A 202 -29.51 1.49 3.42
N ALA A 203 -30.41 2.47 3.44
CA ALA A 203 -30.85 3.17 2.23
C ALA A 203 -29.70 3.98 1.63
N TYR A 204 -28.95 4.68 2.46
CA TYR A 204 -27.78 5.44 2.05
C TYR A 204 -26.64 4.53 1.55
N VAL A 205 -26.41 3.40 2.22
CA VAL A 205 -25.41 2.41 1.76
C VAL A 205 -25.78 1.85 0.40
N ASP A 206 -27.06 1.50 0.17
CA ASP A 206 -27.54 1.00 -1.10
C ASP A 206 -27.37 2.03 -2.23
N ALA A 207 -27.64 3.30 -1.94
CA ALA A 207 -27.44 4.39 -2.88
C ALA A 207 -25.94 4.54 -3.27
N PHE A 208 -25.04 4.55 -2.27
CA PHE A 208 -23.60 4.60 -2.51
C PHE A 208 -23.09 3.42 -3.33
N MET A 209 -23.54 2.20 -3.03
CA MET A 209 -23.11 1.00 -3.74
C MET A 209 -23.56 1.00 -5.20
N LYS A 210 -24.82 1.36 -5.48
CA LYS A 210 -25.36 1.47 -6.84
C LYS A 210 -24.63 2.55 -7.64
N TRP A 211 -24.47 3.73 -7.06
CA TRP A 211 -23.73 4.81 -7.69
C TRP A 211 -22.27 4.43 -7.99
N ALA A 212 -21.60 3.73 -7.08
CA ALA A 212 -20.23 3.25 -7.30
C ALA A 212 -20.17 2.21 -8.43
N GLU A 213 -21.17 1.33 -8.54
CA GLU A 213 -21.28 0.35 -9.63
C GLU A 213 -21.45 1.04 -10.99
N ASP A 214 -22.33 2.04 -11.06
CA ASP A 214 -22.54 2.84 -12.29
C ASP A 214 -21.25 3.53 -12.72
N LEU A 215 -20.53 4.18 -11.79
CA LEU A 215 -19.26 4.85 -12.09
C LEU A 215 -18.16 3.90 -12.54
N ARG A 216 -18.13 2.69 -12.01
CA ARG A 216 -17.12 1.66 -12.34
C ARG A 216 -17.40 0.97 -13.69
N SER A 217 -18.57 1.18 -14.28
CA SER A 217 -18.87 0.71 -15.63
C SER A 217 -18.00 1.41 -16.70
N ASP A 218 -17.49 2.62 -16.39
CA ASP A 218 -16.57 3.38 -17.23
C ASP A 218 -15.27 3.65 -16.46
N ALA A 219 -14.14 3.17 -16.97
CA ALA A 219 -12.83 3.34 -16.34
C ALA A 219 -12.44 4.81 -16.12
N SER A 220 -12.99 5.75 -16.91
CA SER A 220 -12.73 7.19 -16.80
C SER A 220 -13.46 7.87 -15.63
N THR A 221 -14.49 7.21 -15.09
CA THR A 221 -15.28 7.68 -13.94
C THR A 221 -15.18 6.75 -12.74
N ALA A 222 -14.38 5.67 -12.82
CA ALA A 222 -14.34 4.62 -11.81
C ALA A 222 -13.89 5.15 -10.43
N ILE A 223 -14.78 5.04 -9.45
CA ILE A 223 -14.50 5.44 -8.06
C ILE A 223 -13.76 4.34 -7.32
N SER A 224 -12.69 4.73 -6.59
CA SER A 224 -11.97 3.83 -5.71
C SER A 224 -12.71 3.59 -4.40
N THR A 225 -12.46 2.44 -3.75
CA THR A 225 -12.97 2.15 -2.39
C THR A 225 -12.58 3.23 -1.39
N ARG A 226 -11.37 3.78 -1.53
CA ARG A 226 -10.86 4.87 -0.67
C ARG A 226 -11.71 6.12 -0.81
N ASP A 227 -12.00 6.53 -2.05
CA ASP A 227 -12.81 7.72 -2.30
C ASP A 227 -14.24 7.53 -1.82
N LEU A 228 -14.82 6.36 -2.09
CA LEU A 228 -16.15 5.99 -1.61
C LEU A 228 -16.26 6.10 -0.08
N CYS A 229 -15.27 5.57 0.64
CA CYS A 229 -15.21 5.69 2.10
C CYS A 229 -15.00 7.14 2.58
N TYR A 230 -14.28 7.98 1.82
CA TYR A 230 -14.14 9.40 2.19
C TYR A 230 -15.45 10.15 2.04
N LEU A 231 -16.17 9.93 0.95
CA LEU A 231 -17.50 10.53 0.74
C LEU A 231 -18.47 10.12 1.87
N ALA A 232 -18.54 8.82 2.17
CA ALA A 232 -19.38 8.32 3.26
C ALA A 232 -19.01 8.95 4.62
N LYS A 233 -17.72 9.16 4.90
CA LYS A 233 -17.28 9.84 6.14
C LYS A 233 -17.69 11.31 6.18
N MET A 234 -17.72 12.01 5.04
CA MET A 234 -18.23 13.37 4.98
C MET A 234 -19.73 13.40 5.28
N VAL A 235 -20.50 12.48 4.69
CA VAL A 235 -21.92 12.33 4.97
C VAL A 235 -22.17 12.01 6.45
N GLY A 236 -21.42 11.10 7.03
CA GLY A 236 -21.49 10.78 8.47
C GLY A 236 -21.13 11.95 9.41
N ARG A 237 -20.55 13.04 8.85
CA ARG A 237 -20.26 14.31 9.56
C ARG A 237 -21.29 15.41 9.27
N GLY A 238 -22.36 15.10 8.54
CA GLY A 238 -23.47 16.01 8.28
C GLY A 238 -23.47 16.70 6.92
N PHE A 239 -22.56 16.38 6.02
CA PHE A 239 -22.65 16.81 4.62
C PHE A 239 -23.72 16.00 3.90
N THR A 240 -24.41 16.62 2.94
CA THR A 240 -25.21 15.85 1.98
C THR A 240 -24.27 15.07 1.03
N ALA A 241 -24.76 14.01 0.41
CA ALA A 241 -23.97 13.23 -0.54
C ALA A 241 -23.51 14.12 -1.71
N MET A 242 -24.38 15.02 -2.21
CA MET A 242 -24.05 15.94 -3.29
C MET A 242 -22.95 16.91 -2.91
N GLU A 243 -22.98 17.51 -1.71
CA GLU A 243 -21.91 18.37 -1.21
C GLU A 243 -20.57 17.61 -1.08
N ALA A 244 -20.62 16.39 -0.56
CA ALA A 244 -19.43 15.53 -0.42
C ALA A 244 -18.81 15.23 -1.79
N ILE A 245 -19.64 14.90 -2.80
CA ILE A 245 -19.20 14.61 -4.17
C ILE A 245 -18.62 15.85 -4.84
N ASP A 246 -19.29 17.00 -4.69
CA ASP A 246 -18.84 18.26 -5.25
C ASP A 246 -17.49 18.69 -4.67
N LEU A 247 -17.31 18.56 -3.37
CA LEU A 247 -16.09 18.97 -2.66
C LEU A 247 -14.90 18.02 -2.82
N ASN A 248 -15.15 16.72 -3.06
CA ASN A 248 -14.08 15.72 -2.99
C ASN A 248 -13.86 14.91 -4.26
N TYR A 249 -14.89 14.65 -5.05
CA TYR A 249 -14.78 13.69 -6.14
C TYR A 249 -14.95 14.29 -7.54
N LYS A 250 -15.81 15.26 -7.71
CA LYS A 250 -16.10 15.89 -9.01
C LYS A 250 -14.83 16.29 -9.79
N ASP A 251 -13.85 16.85 -9.11
CA ASP A 251 -12.61 17.35 -9.74
C ASP A 251 -11.52 16.27 -9.90
N LYS A 252 -11.82 15.02 -9.53
CA LYS A 252 -10.93 13.86 -9.80
C LYS A 252 -11.17 13.22 -11.15
N VAL A 253 -12.27 13.58 -11.81
CA VAL A 253 -12.60 13.15 -13.17
C VAL A 253 -12.38 14.29 -14.16
N SER A 254 -12.21 13.95 -15.45
CA SER A 254 -12.06 14.95 -16.51
C SER A 254 -13.31 15.82 -16.66
N ASP A 255 -13.15 17.04 -17.17
CA ASP A 255 -14.23 18.03 -17.23
C ASP A 255 -15.46 17.53 -18.01
N ASP A 256 -15.25 16.76 -19.08
CA ASP A 256 -16.32 16.16 -19.88
C ASP A 256 -17.13 15.09 -19.12
N LYS A 257 -16.57 14.52 -18.04
CA LYS A 257 -17.21 13.49 -17.22
C LYS A 257 -17.87 14.03 -15.94
N LYS A 258 -17.60 15.25 -15.54
CA LYS A 258 -18.18 15.87 -14.32
C LYS A 258 -19.72 15.83 -14.36
N GLY A 259 -20.31 16.12 -15.50
CA GLY A 259 -21.77 16.05 -15.67
C GLY A 259 -22.34 14.65 -15.45
N VAL A 260 -21.68 13.61 -15.94
CA VAL A 260 -22.08 12.21 -15.74
C VAL A 260 -22.06 11.83 -14.26
N VAL A 261 -20.98 12.20 -13.55
CA VAL A 261 -20.82 11.94 -12.12
C VAL A 261 -21.94 12.60 -11.30
N LEU A 262 -22.21 13.90 -11.56
CA LEU A 262 -23.23 14.65 -10.82
C LEU A 262 -24.65 14.18 -11.14
N THR A 263 -24.98 13.93 -12.42
CA THR A 263 -26.31 13.42 -12.79
C THR A 263 -26.56 12.04 -12.21
N GLY A 264 -25.57 11.15 -12.25
CA GLY A 264 -25.65 9.85 -11.61
C GLY A 264 -25.85 9.96 -10.10
N ALA A 265 -25.14 10.89 -9.43
CA ALA A 265 -25.30 11.12 -8.00
C ALA A 265 -26.72 11.61 -7.66
N SER A 266 -27.26 12.62 -8.38
CA SER A 266 -28.64 13.11 -8.15
C SER A 266 -29.67 11.99 -8.28
N ALA A 267 -29.51 11.09 -9.26
CA ALA A 267 -30.42 9.97 -9.45
C ALA A 267 -30.46 8.98 -8.27
N HIS A 268 -29.38 8.88 -7.49
CA HIS A 268 -29.29 7.95 -6.37
C HIS A 268 -29.50 8.59 -5.00
N PHE A 269 -29.25 9.89 -4.84
CA PHE A 269 -29.24 10.57 -3.54
C PHE A 269 -30.33 11.64 -3.35
N GLU A 270 -31.02 12.07 -4.40
CA GLU A 270 -32.07 13.10 -4.34
C GLU A 270 -33.50 12.55 -4.52
N ASN A 271 -33.67 11.22 -4.49
CA ASN A 271 -34.98 10.55 -4.58
C ASN A 271 -35.52 10.09 -3.22
#